data_b84e2c307b30e4977b10f3f5bf8be72b
#
_entry.id   b84e2c307b30e4977b10f3f5bf8be72b
#
_cell.length_a   1.000
_cell.length_b   1.000
_cell.length_c   1.000
_cell.angle_alpha   90.00
_cell.angle_beta   90.00
_cell.angle_gamma   90.00
#
_symmetry.space_group_name_H-M   'P 1'
#
loop_
_entity.id
_entity.type
_entity.pdbx_description
1 polymer ?
#
loop_
_entity_poly.entity_id
_entity_poly.type
_entity_poly.pdbx_seq_one_letter_code
_entity_poly.pdbx_strand_id
1 'polypeptide(L)'
;ATLDRRLPDIEAAQAFLEKCNGADFKVDSIEKKEGNRFPAAPFTTSTLQQEAARKLRFSVSQTMSIAQKLYEHGYITYMRTDSTNLSDLALNTSKKFICDNFGEEYSKVRNRWGKAKGAQEAHEAIRPTYIDNTSIPGTPQEQKLYDLIWKRTVASQMADARLIKTDIKVGAEGIEEKFNVQASQVLFDGFLKLYIESTDDPQQDAEEIILPEVHIGDRMFENGITADCKFTSAPSRY
;
A
#
# COMPACT_ATOMS: atom_id res chain seq x y z
N ALA A 1 -16.38 9.88 8.87
CA ALA A 1 -17.45 9.18 8.14
C ALA A 1 -17.71 9.87 6.81
N THR A 2 -18.05 9.13 5.79
CA THR A 2 -18.40 9.63 4.45
C THR A 2 -19.80 9.14 4.07
N LEU A 3 -20.56 9.95 3.35
CA LEU A 3 -21.87 9.55 2.87
C LEU A 3 -21.75 8.41 1.87
N ASP A 4 -22.69 7.47 1.88
CA ASP A 4 -22.71 6.26 1.03
C ASP A 4 -22.96 6.57 -0.46
N ARG A 5 -23.48 7.76 -0.76
CA ARG A 5 -23.73 8.22 -2.13
C ARG A 5 -23.31 9.68 -2.32
N ARG A 6 -23.12 10.07 -3.58
CA ARG A 6 -22.92 11.47 -3.95
C ARG A 6 -24.29 12.13 -4.17
N LEU A 7 -24.44 13.34 -3.67
CA LEU A 7 -25.62 14.15 -3.93
C LEU A 7 -25.46 14.84 -5.30
N PRO A 8 -26.56 14.98 -6.08
CA PRO A 8 -26.49 15.43 -7.47
C PRO A 8 -26.10 16.90 -7.63
N ASP A 9 -26.52 17.75 -6.69
CA ASP A 9 -26.34 19.20 -6.75
C ASP A 9 -26.31 19.84 -5.36
N ILE A 10 -26.13 21.15 -5.32
CA ILE A 10 -26.03 21.95 -4.09
C ILE A 10 -27.37 21.97 -3.35
N GLU A 11 -28.50 22.00 -4.08
CA GLU A 11 -29.83 22.07 -3.48
C GLU A 11 -30.13 20.74 -2.73
N ALA A 12 -29.81 19.62 -3.34
CA ALA A 12 -29.93 18.32 -2.70
C ALA A 12 -29.00 18.19 -1.47
N ALA A 13 -27.80 18.77 -1.55
CA ALA A 13 -26.86 18.78 -0.43
C ALA A 13 -27.38 19.65 0.73
N GLN A 14 -27.94 20.82 0.45
CA GLN A 14 -28.55 21.68 1.47
C GLN A 14 -29.75 21.02 2.14
N ALA A 15 -30.66 20.44 1.35
CA ALA A 15 -31.83 19.72 1.87
C ALA A 15 -31.42 18.52 2.73
N PHE A 16 -30.36 17.83 2.36
CA PHE A 16 -29.80 16.74 3.16
C PHE A 16 -29.21 17.25 4.49
N LEU A 17 -28.40 18.33 4.47
CA LEU A 17 -27.84 18.92 5.68
C LEU A 17 -28.91 19.41 6.64
N GLU A 18 -29.99 19.99 6.11
CA GLU A 18 -31.16 20.42 6.92
C GLU A 18 -31.83 19.24 7.62
N LYS A 19 -31.97 18.08 6.93
CA LYS A 19 -32.51 16.85 7.52
C LYS A 19 -31.59 16.27 8.60
N CYS A 20 -30.28 16.42 8.45
CA CYS A 20 -29.32 15.93 9.43
C CYS A 20 -29.30 16.76 10.71
N ASN A 21 -29.69 18.04 10.64
CA ASN A 21 -29.64 18.93 11.79
C ASN A 21 -30.57 18.46 12.91
N GLY A 22 -30.00 18.08 14.03
CA GLY A 22 -30.70 17.52 15.19
C GLY A 22 -31.21 16.08 15.04
N ALA A 23 -30.80 15.37 14.00
CA ALA A 23 -31.16 13.97 13.81
C ALA A 23 -30.46 13.08 14.83
N ASP A 24 -31.16 12.02 15.28
CA ASP A 24 -30.62 11.03 16.23
C ASP A 24 -29.87 9.93 15.46
N PHE A 25 -28.57 10.13 15.26
CA PHE A 25 -27.75 9.17 14.56
C PHE A 25 -27.40 7.96 15.43
N LYS A 26 -27.52 6.78 14.84
CA LYS A 26 -27.21 5.50 15.50
C LYS A 26 -26.39 4.59 14.57
N VAL A 27 -25.64 3.70 15.19
CA VAL A 27 -24.95 2.63 14.47
C VAL A 27 -25.98 1.62 13.98
N ASP A 28 -26.17 1.52 12.68
CA ASP A 28 -27.13 0.59 12.05
C ASP A 28 -26.53 -0.80 11.87
N SER A 29 -25.28 -0.86 11.42
CA SER A 29 -24.60 -2.14 11.19
C SER A 29 -23.09 -2.03 11.38
N ILE A 30 -22.50 -3.15 11.79
CA ILE A 30 -21.05 -3.33 11.89
C ILE A 30 -20.71 -4.63 11.18
N GLU A 31 -19.97 -4.54 10.08
CA GLU A 31 -19.48 -5.69 9.34
C GLU A 31 -17.96 -5.79 9.52
N LYS A 32 -17.49 -6.95 10.00
CA LYS A 32 -16.07 -7.25 10.10
C LYS A 32 -15.70 -8.31 9.08
N LYS A 33 -14.70 -8.02 8.23
CA LYS A 33 -14.21 -8.96 7.22
C LYS A 33 -12.70 -9.12 7.37
N GLU A 34 -12.26 -10.36 7.47
CA GLU A 34 -10.84 -10.66 7.38
C GLU A 34 -10.38 -10.54 5.93
N GLY A 35 -9.19 -10.00 5.75
CA GLY A 35 -8.56 -9.86 4.45
C GLY A 35 -7.05 -9.96 4.54
N ASN A 36 -6.43 -10.27 3.41
CA ASN A 36 -4.99 -10.31 3.28
C ASN A 36 -4.51 -9.16 2.40
N ARG A 37 -3.40 -8.53 2.80
CA ARG A 37 -2.64 -7.62 1.95
C ARG A 37 -1.38 -8.35 1.50
N PHE A 38 -1.14 -8.37 0.19
CA PHE A 38 -0.03 -9.07 -0.41
C PHE A 38 1.16 -8.12 -0.63
N PRO A 39 2.40 -8.60 -0.45
CA PRO A 39 3.56 -7.80 -0.82
C PRO A 39 3.61 -7.61 -2.33
N ALA A 40 4.20 -6.52 -2.76
CA ALA A 40 4.44 -6.29 -4.16
C ALA A 40 5.65 -7.10 -4.67
N ALA A 41 5.67 -7.37 -5.99
CA ALA A 41 6.76 -8.09 -6.65
C ALA A 41 8.11 -7.39 -6.51
N PRO A 42 9.23 -8.10 -6.64
CA PRO A 42 10.55 -7.49 -6.81
C PRO A 42 10.57 -6.47 -7.95
N PHE A 43 11.49 -5.52 -7.93
CA PHE A 43 11.50 -4.44 -8.89
C PHE A 43 11.86 -4.87 -10.32
N THR A 44 11.11 -4.34 -11.27
CA THR A 44 11.52 -4.14 -12.66
C THR A 44 12.09 -2.72 -12.81
N THR A 45 12.67 -2.41 -13.98
CA THR A 45 13.11 -1.04 -14.29
C THR A 45 12.01 -0.01 -14.08
N SER A 46 10.82 -0.27 -14.63
CA SER A 46 9.67 0.64 -14.55
C SER A 46 9.18 0.86 -13.12
N THR A 47 9.00 -0.22 -12.36
CA THR A 47 8.50 -0.11 -10.98
C THR A 47 9.53 0.51 -10.03
N LEU A 48 10.83 0.29 -10.27
CA LEU A 48 11.89 0.97 -9.51
C LEU A 48 11.86 2.48 -9.74
N GLN A 49 11.73 2.91 -11.00
CA GLN A 49 11.65 4.34 -11.34
C GLN A 49 10.45 5.02 -10.69
N GLN A 50 9.28 4.38 -10.74
CA GLN A 50 8.06 4.92 -10.12
C GLN A 50 8.21 5.05 -8.61
N GLU A 51 8.69 4.02 -7.94
CA GLU A 51 8.79 4.01 -6.49
C GLU A 51 9.91 4.93 -5.98
N ALA A 52 11.03 5.03 -6.71
CA ALA A 52 12.08 5.99 -6.41
C ALA A 52 11.60 7.44 -6.58
N ALA A 53 10.77 7.71 -7.58
CA ALA A 53 10.17 9.03 -7.75
C ALA A 53 9.24 9.39 -6.59
N ARG A 54 8.40 8.44 -6.14
CA ARG A 54 7.44 8.65 -5.04
C ARG A 54 8.14 8.81 -3.68
N LYS A 55 8.99 7.86 -3.31
CA LYS A 55 9.63 7.81 -1.97
C LYS A 55 10.87 8.67 -1.84
N LEU A 56 11.70 8.72 -2.87
CA LEU A 56 13.01 9.38 -2.82
C LEU A 56 13.04 10.72 -3.54
N ARG A 57 11.98 11.04 -4.31
CA ARG A 57 11.91 12.23 -5.17
C ARG A 57 13.01 12.26 -6.24
N PHE A 58 13.47 11.09 -6.69
CA PHE A 58 14.47 10.96 -7.74
C PHE A 58 13.80 11.03 -9.11
N SER A 59 14.43 11.73 -10.04
CA SER A 59 14.02 11.67 -11.45
C SER A 59 14.35 10.31 -12.05
N VAL A 60 13.71 9.96 -13.17
CA VAL A 60 13.99 8.73 -13.92
C VAL A 60 15.48 8.62 -14.27
N SER A 61 16.06 9.71 -14.79
CA SER A 61 17.48 9.76 -15.16
C SER A 61 18.40 9.56 -13.96
N GLN A 62 18.11 10.22 -12.84
CA GLN A 62 18.88 10.10 -11.60
C GLN A 62 18.79 8.67 -11.05
N THR A 63 17.60 8.08 -11.00
CA THR A 63 17.40 6.69 -10.55
C THR A 63 18.24 5.72 -11.37
N MET A 64 18.20 5.84 -12.70
CA MET A 64 18.95 4.95 -13.59
C MET A 64 20.47 5.14 -13.50
N SER A 65 20.92 6.38 -13.33
CA SER A 65 22.36 6.66 -13.14
C SER A 65 22.90 6.05 -11.83
N ILE A 66 22.12 6.15 -10.74
CA ILE A 66 22.49 5.56 -9.45
C ILE A 66 22.43 4.03 -9.53
N ALA A 67 21.36 3.47 -10.12
CA ALA A 67 21.23 2.03 -10.30
C ALA A 67 22.36 1.42 -11.14
N GLN A 68 22.83 2.15 -12.18
CA GLN A 68 23.98 1.75 -12.97
C GLN A 68 25.24 1.63 -12.11
N LYS A 69 25.51 2.61 -11.25
CA LYS A 69 26.65 2.58 -10.33
C LYS A 69 26.54 1.43 -9.33
N LEU A 70 25.34 1.20 -8.75
CA LEU A 70 25.12 0.08 -7.84
C LEU A 70 25.40 -1.27 -8.51
N TYR A 71 25.00 -1.42 -9.77
CA TYR A 71 25.29 -2.60 -10.57
C TYR A 71 26.79 -2.76 -10.86
N GLU A 72 27.46 -1.70 -11.30
CA GLU A 72 28.92 -1.70 -11.61
C GLU A 72 29.77 -2.04 -10.38
N HIS A 73 29.34 -1.64 -9.19
CA HIS A 73 29.95 -2.03 -7.94
C HIS A 73 29.55 -3.42 -7.44
N GLY A 74 28.69 -4.12 -8.16
CA GLY A 74 28.24 -5.48 -7.81
C GLY A 74 27.26 -5.55 -6.65
N TYR A 75 26.62 -4.43 -6.26
CA TYR A 75 25.67 -4.39 -5.15
C TYR A 75 24.27 -4.90 -5.52
N ILE A 76 23.87 -4.73 -6.78
CA ILE A 76 22.58 -5.19 -7.29
C ILE A 76 22.72 -5.97 -8.60
N THR A 77 21.69 -6.73 -8.97
CA THR A 77 21.55 -7.35 -10.30
C THR A 77 21.35 -6.30 -11.37
N TYR A 78 21.37 -6.70 -12.65
CA TYR A 78 21.22 -5.78 -13.76
C TYR A 78 19.91 -4.99 -13.71
N MET A 79 20.02 -3.67 -13.78
CA MET A 79 18.92 -2.74 -13.52
C MET A 79 17.99 -2.51 -14.73
N ARG A 80 18.29 -3.04 -15.89
CA ARG A 80 17.42 -2.95 -17.08
C ARG A 80 16.76 -4.30 -17.32
N THR A 81 15.64 -4.53 -16.65
CA THR A 81 14.88 -5.77 -16.73
C THR A 81 13.38 -5.49 -16.54
N ASP A 82 12.56 -6.30 -17.19
CA ASP A 82 11.12 -6.39 -16.99
C ASP A 82 10.74 -7.63 -16.17
N SER A 83 11.71 -8.44 -15.79
CA SER A 83 11.52 -9.64 -15.00
C SER A 83 11.30 -9.32 -13.52
N THR A 84 10.40 -10.07 -12.91
CA THR A 84 10.16 -10.10 -11.44
C THR A 84 10.64 -11.38 -10.79
N ASN A 85 11.31 -12.26 -11.56
CA ASN A 85 11.78 -13.55 -11.08
C ASN A 85 13.04 -13.40 -10.21
N LEU A 86 13.17 -14.28 -9.25
CA LEU A 86 14.36 -14.42 -8.42
C LEU A 86 14.98 -15.81 -8.67
N SER A 87 16.31 -15.90 -8.67
CA SER A 87 17.00 -17.18 -8.72
C SER A 87 16.77 -17.99 -7.44
N ASP A 88 16.95 -19.30 -7.52
CA ASP A 88 16.81 -20.20 -6.37
C ASP A 88 17.77 -19.82 -5.22
N LEU A 89 18.98 -19.35 -5.56
CA LEU A 89 19.91 -18.81 -4.58
C LEU A 89 19.32 -17.61 -3.84
N ALA A 90 18.76 -16.65 -4.57
CA ALA A 90 18.15 -15.45 -3.97
C ALA A 90 16.93 -15.80 -3.12
N LEU A 91 16.10 -16.76 -3.56
CA LEU A 91 14.96 -17.25 -2.80
C LEU A 91 15.39 -17.92 -1.48
N ASN A 92 16.38 -18.82 -1.54
CA ASN A 92 16.87 -19.53 -0.37
C ASN A 92 17.58 -18.61 0.63
N THR A 93 18.39 -17.67 0.15
CA THR A 93 19.06 -16.69 1.02
C THR A 93 18.05 -15.70 1.64
N SER A 94 17.06 -15.25 0.88
CA SER A 94 15.97 -14.41 1.42
C SER A 94 15.16 -15.15 2.49
N LYS A 95 14.80 -16.41 2.24
CA LYS A 95 14.11 -17.26 3.23
C LYS A 95 14.90 -17.36 4.52
N LYS A 96 16.19 -17.72 4.41
CA LYS A 96 17.05 -17.83 5.58
C LYS A 96 17.12 -16.50 6.34
N PHE A 97 17.38 -15.40 5.64
CA PHE A 97 17.45 -14.08 6.25
C PHE A 97 16.15 -13.72 7.00
N ILE A 98 14.99 -13.97 6.38
CA ILE A 98 13.68 -13.69 6.99
C ILE A 98 13.47 -14.54 8.25
N CYS A 99 13.73 -15.85 8.18
CA CYS A 99 13.57 -16.72 9.34
C CYS A 99 14.50 -16.33 10.49
N ASP A 100 15.74 -15.98 10.20
CA ASP A 100 16.76 -15.65 11.21
C ASP A 100 16.47 -14.28 11.89
N ASN A 101 15.87 -13.33 11.18
CA ASN A 101 15.68 -11.94 11.67
C ASN A 101 14.25 -11.60 12.09
N PHE A 102 13.25 -12.27 11.52
CA PHE A 102 11.83 -11.97 11.77
C PHE A 102 11.04 -13.15 12.33
N GLY A 103 11.48 -14.38 12.10
CA GLY A 103 10.80 -15.62 12.48
C GLY A 103 10.25 -16.38 11.27
N GLU A 104 10.01 -17.68 11.46
CA GLU A 104 9.53 -18.56 10.39
C GLU A 104 8.16 -18.17 9.84
N GLU A 105 7.29 -17.65 10.70
CA GLU A 105 5.95 -17.19 10.35
C GLU A 105 5.93 -16.01 9.37
N TYR A 106 7.04 -15.26 9.29
CA TYR A 106 7.21 -14.17 8.34
C TYR A 106 7.71 -14.62 6.97
N SER A 107 8.09 -15.88 6.81
CA SER A 107 8.64 -16.38 5.54
C SER A 107 7.55 -16.99 4.66
N LYS A 108 7.44 -16.49 3.41
CA LYS A 108 6.57 -17.04 2.37
C LYS A 108 7.24 -16.90 1.00
N VAL A 109 8.02 -17.90 0.62
CA VAL A 109 8.75 -17.87 -0.65
C VAL A 109 7.79 -17.83 -1.84
N ARG A 110 8.01 -16.87 -2.75
CA ARG A 110 7.24 -16.68 -3.98
C ARG A 110 8.17 -16.51 -5.16
N ASN A 111 8.05 -17.37 -6.16
CA ASN A 111 8.86 -17.27 -7.38
C ASN A 111 8.07 -16.80 -8.61
N ARG A 112 6.73 -16.74 -8.53
CA ARG A 112 5.92 -16.38 -9.69
C ARG A 112 4.96 -15.23 -9.34
N TRP A 113 5.24 -14.06 -9.92
CA TRP A 113 4.44 -12.84 -9.76
C TRP A 113 3.54 -12.54 -10.97
N GLY A 114 3.27 -13.56 -11.78
CA GLY A 114 2.55 -13.47 -13.04
C GLY A 114 3.49 -13.61 -14.23
N LYS A 115 3.02 -14.32 -15.25
CA LYS A 115 3.74 -14.43 -16.53
C LYS A 115 3.41 -13.20 -17.35
N ALA A 116 4.33 -12.26 -17.50
CA ALA A 116 4.27 -11.34 -18.63
C ALA A 116 4.42 -12.16 -19.91
N LYS A 117 3.43 -12.13 -20.81
CA LYS A 117 3.55 -12.75 -22.13
C LYS A 117 4.74 -12.13 -22.86
N GLY A 118 5.78 -12.93 -23.12
CA GLY A 118 6.98 -12.49 -23.85
C GLY A 118 8.18 -12.07 -23.00
N ALA A 119 8.13 -12.21 -21.65
CA ALA A 119 9.29 -11.98 -20.81
C ALA A 119 10.41 -12.99 -21.16
N GLN A 120 11.62 -12.52 -21.39
CA GLN A 120 12.79 -13.37 -21.53
C GLN A 120 13.06 -14.03 -20.19
N GLU A 121 12.87 -15.36 -20.12
CA GLU A 121 12.98 -16.16 -18.88
C GLU A 121 14.37 -16.12 -18.23
N ALA A 122 15.37 -15.61 -18.92
CA ALA A 122 16.78 -15.57 -18.50
C ALA A 122 17.14 -14.40 -17.55
N HIS A 123 16.25 -13.40 -17.39
CA HIS A 123 16.57 -12.23 -16.59
C HIS A 123 15.95 -12.29 -15.20
N GLU A 124 16.74 -11.93 -14.19
CA GLU A 124 16.26 -11.72 -12.82
C GLU A 124 15.66 -10.31 -12.65
N ALA A 125 14.88 -10.16 -11.58
CA ALA A 125 14.45 -8.87 -11.05
C ALA A 125 15.64 -8.02 -10.57
N ILE A 126 15.43 -6.74 -10.37
CA ILE A 126 16.39 -5.85 -9.69
C ILE A 126 16.37 -6.20 -8.20
N ARG A 127 17.47 -6.74 -7.71
CA ARG A 127 17.63 -7.18 -6.31
C ARG A 127 19.06 -6.95 -5.81
N PRO A 128 19.30 -6.96 -4.50
CA PRO A 128 20.64 -7.02 -3.95
C PRO A 128 21.36 -8.30 -4.41
N THR A 129 22.63 -8.20 -4.68
CA THR A 129 23.47 -9.37 -5.00
C THR A 129 23.56 -10.31 -3.80
N TYR A 130 23.72 -9.72 -2.61
CA TYR A 130 23.77 -10.43 -1.33
C TYR A 130 22.71 -9.86 -0.38
N ILE A 131 21.76 -10.69 0.03
CA ILE A 131 20.65 -10.29 0.92
C ILE A 131 21.14 -9.92 2.32
N ASP A 132 22.21 -10.55 2.79
CA ASP A 132 22.77 -10.27 4.11
C ASP A 132 23.41 -8.88 4.21
N ASN A 133 23.72 -8.25 3.09
CA ASN A 133 24.19 -6.86 3.06
C ASN A 133 22.99 -5.90 3.20
N THR A 134 22.62 -5.56 4.42
CA THR A 134 21.50 -4.65 4.71
C THR A 134 21.81 -3.19 4.36
N SER A 135 23.08 -2.86 4.19
CA SER A 135 23.56 -1.52 3.79
C SER A 135 24.82 -1.64 2.95
N ILE A 136 25.17 -0.58 2.24
CA ILE A 136 26.36 -0.50 1.41
C ILE A 136 27.14 0.79 1.68
N PRO A 137 28.46 0.82 1.47
CA PRO A 137 29.21 2.07 1.38
C PRO A 137 28.80 2.83 0.11
N GLY A 138 28.87 4.16 0.16
CA GLY A 138 28.55 5.01 -0.97
C GLY A 138 27.92 6.34 -0.56
N THR A 139 27.48 7.10 -1.54
CA THR A 139 26.77 8.36 -1.32
C THR A 139 25.41 8.13 -0.66
N PRO A 140 24.84 9.14 0.04
CA PRO A 140 23.50 9.02 0.61
C PRO A 140 22.42 8.64 -0.39
N GLN A 141 22.58 9.03 -1.66
CA GLN A 141 21.63 8.69 -2.74
C GLN A 141 21.75 7.21 -3.14
N GLU A 142 22.98 6.69 -3.24
CA GLU A 142 23.24 5.27 -3.51
C GLU A 142 22.70 4.40 -2.38
N GLN A 143 22.95 4.78 -1.12
CA GLN A 143 22.44 4.07 0.05
C GLN A 143 20.90 4.05 0.10
N LYS A 144 20.24 5.18 -0.20
CA LYS A 144 18.77 5.25 -0.23
C LYS A 144 18.16 4.37 -1.32
N LEU A 145 18.73 4.38 -2.52
CA LEU A 145 18.23 3.55 -3.62
C LEU A 145 18.48 2.06 -3.35
N TYR A 146 19.63 1.71 -2.80
CA TYR A 146 19.93 0.34 -2.38
C TYR A 146 18.96 -0.15 -1.30
N ASP A 147 18.74 0.65 -0.24
CA ASP A 147 17.79 0.33 0.84
C ASP A 147 16.38 0.07 0.30
N LEU A 148 15.92 0.90 -0.65
CA LEU A 148 14.64 0.73 -1.32
C LEU A 148 14.56 -0.61 -2.07
N ILE A 149 15.60 -0.98 -2.83
CA ILE A 149 15.68 -2.23 -3.59
C ILE A 149 15.74 -3.42 -2.62
N TRP A 150 16.56 -3.31 -1.57
CA TRP A 150 16.75 -4.35 -0.57
C TRP A 150 15.43 -4.65 0.16
N LYS A 151 14.79 -3.61 0.71
CA LYS A 151 13.51 -3.73 1.43
C LYS A 151 12.42 -4.37 0.55
N ARG A 152 12.29 -3.92 -0.69
CA ARG A 152 11.31 -4.47 -1.64
C ARG A 152 11.57 -5.94 -1.92
N THR A 153 12.83 -6.32 -2.13
CA THR A 153 13.20 -7.71 -2.42
C THR A 153 12.88 -8.62 -1.23
N VAL A 154 13.29 -8.26 -0.02
CA VAL A 154 13.03 -9.06 1.19
C VAL A 154 11.52 -9.12 1.47
N ALA A 155 10.83 -7.97 1.45
CA ALA A 155 9.38 -7.90 1.67
C ALA A 155 8.59 -8.76 0.69
N SER A 156 9.04 -8.87 -0.57
CA SER A 156 8.40 -9.72 -1.58
C SER A 156 8.39 -11.20 -1.20
N GLN A 157 9.30 -11.65 -0.36
CA GLN A 157 9.44 -13.02 0.12
C GLN A 157 8.90 -13.21 1.55
N MET A 158 8.30 -12.15 2.14
CA MET A 158 7.66 -12.21 3.45
C MET A 158 6.19 -12.66 3.34
N ALA A 159 5.64 -13.09 4.45
CA ALA A 159 4.24 -13.49 4.58
C ALA A 159 3.28 -12.30 4.33
N ASP A 160 2.08 -12.63 3.88
CA ASP A 160 1.01 -11.64 3.69
C ASP A 160 0.65 -11.01 5.03
N ALA A 161 0.30 -9.74 5.02
CA ALA A 161 -0.32 -9.11 6.19
C ALA A 161 -1.78 -9.53 6.28
N ARG A 162 -2.25 -9.82 7.51
CA ARG A 162 -3.65 -10.14 7.80
C ARG A 162 -4.29 -8.95 8.49
N LEU A 163 -5.45 -8.56 7.98
CA LEU A 163 -6.18 -7.37 8.39
C LEU A 163 -7.63 -7.74 8.70
N ILE A 164 -8.22 -7.07 9.68
CA ILE A 164 -9.68 -6.99 9.80
C ILE A 164 -10.11 -5.63 9.26
N LYS A 165 -10.96 -5.65 8.25
CA LYS A 165 -11.66 -4.46 7.77
C LYS A 165 -13.00 -4.39 8.49
N THR A 166 -13.26 -3.26 9.13
CA THR A 166 -14.53 -2.98 9.81
C THR A 166 -15.25 -1.88 9.04
N ASP A 167 -16.42 -2.20 8.54
CA ASP A 167 -17.32 -1.27 7.88
C ASP A 167 -18.49 -0.99 8.84
N ILE A 168 -18.62 0.27 9.27
CA ILE A 168 -19.70 0.72 10.15
C ILE A 168 -20.61 1.63 9.35
N LYS A 169 -21.92 1.35 9.41
CA LYS A 169 -22.96 2.23 8.85
C LYS A 169 -23.68 2.93 9.97
N VAL A 170 -23.78 4.25 9.84
CA VAL A 170 -24.49 5.14 10.76
C VAL A 170 -25.64 5.79 10.02
N GLY A 171 -26.83 5.71 10.57
CA GLY A 171 -28.05 6.27 10.00
C GLY A 171 -28.87 7.00 11.03
N ALA A 172 -29.92 7.68 10.58
CA ALA A 172 -30.93 8.32 11.43
C ALA A 172 -32.32 8.00 10.91
N GLU A 173 -33.32 8.00 11.79
CA GLU A 173 -34.72 7.74 11.42
C GLU A 173 -35.22 8.83 10.46
N GLY A 174 -35.86 8.41 9.36
CA GLY A 174 -36.35 9.30 8.31
C GLY A 174 -35.31 9.80 7.31
N ILE A 175 -34.04 9.36 7.42
CA ILE A 175 -32.95 9.63 6.48
C ILE A 175 -32.55 8.33 5.80
N GLU A 176 -32.68 8.25 4.46
CA GLU A 176 -32.32 7.03 3.71
C GLU A 176 -30.82 6.86 3.55
N GLU A 177 -30.11 8.00 3.41
CA GLU A 177 -28.68 8.05 3.24
C GLU A 177 -27.98 7.62 4.53
N LYS A 178 -26.83 6.90 4.38
CA LYS A 178 -26.06 6.44 5.52
C LYS A 178 -24.62 6.92 5.46
N PHE A 179 -24.07 7.19 6.62
CA PHE A 179 -22.65 7.50 6.74
C PHE A 179 -21.87 6.19 6.93
N ASN A 180 -20.85 6.01 6.11
CA ASN A 180 -19.93 4.87 6.18
C ASN A 180 -18.64 5.28 6.88
N VAL A 181 -18.21 4.48 7.84
CA VAL A 181 -16.89 4.54 8.46
C VAL A 181 -16.18 3.24 8.14
N GLN A 182 -14.99 3.36 7.54
CA GLN A 182 -14.13 2.22 7.26
C GLN A 182 -12.87 2.31 8.11
N ALA A 183 -12.52 1.22 8.76
CA ALA A 183 -11.27 1.09 9.47
C ALA A 183 -10.61 -0.26 9.17
N SER A 184 -9.30 -0.29 9.28
CA SER A 184 -8.50 -1.50 9.15
C SER A 184 -7.66 -1.69 10.41
N GLN A 185 -7.72 -2.89 10.97
CA GLN A 185 -6.86 -3.31 12.07
C GLN A 185 -5.91 -4.39 11.58
N VAL A 186 -4.63 -4.22 11.84
CA VAL A 186 -3.61 -5.23 11.51
C VAL A 186 -3.64 -6.33 12.57
N LEU A 187 -3.92 -7.57 12.15
CA LEU A 187 -3.82 -8.76 12.99
C LEU A 187 -2.42 -9.37 12.97
N PHE A 188 -1.80 -9.36 11.80
CA PHE A 188 -0.45 -9.81 11.57
C PHE A 188 0.18 -8.91 10.51
N ASP A 189 1.28 -8.27 10.84
CA ASP A 189 1.90 -7.26 9.98
C ASP A 189 2.60 -7.86 8.74
N GLY A 190 3.11 -9.10 8.82
CA GLY A 190 3.76 -9.76 7.69
C GLY A 190 4.82 -8.86 7.05
N PHE A 191 4.74 -8.67 5.72
CA PHE A 191 5.67 -7.84 4.97
C PHE A 191 5.61 -6.33 5.32
N LEU A 192 4.49 -5.84 5.89
CA LEU A 192 4.34 -4.44 6.29
C LEU A 192 5.34 -4.03 7.37
N LYS A 193 5.85 -5.00 8.14
CA LYS A 193 6.91 -4.78 9.13
C LYS A 193 8.18 -4.18 8.53
N LEU A 194 8.46 -4.50 7.26
CA LEU A 194 9.67 -4.06 6.58
C LEU A 194 9.40 -3.00 5.51
N TYR A 195 8.30 -3.12 4.77
CA TYR A 195 8.08 -2.32 3.58
C TYR A 195 6.60 -2.06 3.29
N ILE A 196 6.28 -0.80 3.07
CA ILE A 196 4.98 -0.35 2.58
C ILE A 196 5.21 0.32 1.23
N GLU A 197 4.51 -0.16 0.19
CA GLU A 197 4.56 0.45 -1.15
C GLU A 197 3.82 1.79 -1.14
N SER A 198 4.35 2.79 -1.85
CA SER A 198 3.65 4.06 -2.02
C SER A 198 2.51 3.89 -3.03
N THR A 199 1.35 4.42 -2.69
CA THR A 199 0.21 4.48 -3.59
C THR A 199 -0.13 5.92 -3.95
N ASP A 200 -0.74 6.14 -5.11
CA ASP A 200 -1.26 7.45 -5.50
C ASP A 200 -2.66 7.68 -4.90
N ASP A 201 -3.23 6.66 -4.26
CA ASP A 201 -4.54 6.72 -3.63
C ASP A 201 -4.39 6.83 -2.11
N PRO A 202 -4.68 8.01 -1.52
CA PRO A 202 -4.60 8.23 -0.08
C PRO A 202 -5.53 7.30 0.73
N GLN A 203 -6.55 6.70 0.09
CA GLN A 203 -7.47 5.80 0.78
C GLN A 203 -6.88 4.40 0.98
N GLN A 204 -5.85 4.01 0.23
CA GLN A 204 -5.17 2.73 0.41
C GLN A 204 -4.07 2.78 1.50
N ASP A 205 -3.57 3.97 1.79
CA ASP A 205 -2.67 4.24 2.92
C ASP A 205 -3.46 4.53 4.21
N ALA A 206 -4.70 4.01 4.31
CA ALA A 206 -5.52 4.20 5.49
C ALA A 206 -4.68 3.89 6.73
N GLU A 207 -4.33 4.96 7.45
CA GLU A 207 -3.74 4.90 8.77
C GLU A 207 -4.55 3.91 9.60
N GLU A 208 -3.90 3.16 10.45
CA GLU A 208 -4.57 2.27 11.38
C GLU A 208 -5.51 3.10 12.26
N ILE A 209 -6.75 3.24 11.80
CA ILE A 209 -7.77 3.96 12.56
C ILE A 209 -8.19 3.04 13.69
N ILE A 210 -7.73 3.36 14.89
CA ILE A 210 -8.20 2.71 16.10
C ILE A 210 -9.64 3.18 16.32
N LEU A 211 -10.59 2.33 15.96
CA LEU A 211 -12.00 2.59 16.27
C LEU A 211 -12.23 2.40 17.77
N PRO A 212 -12.99 3.28 18.41
CA PRO A 212 -13.50 3.02 19.74
C PRO A 212 -14.40 1.78 19.70
N GLU A 213 -14.60 1.15 20.86
CA GLU A 213 -15.56 0.05 20.97
C GLU A 213 -16.95 0.62 20.75
N VAL A 214 -17.63 0.16 19.69
CA VAL A 214 -18.98 0.58 19.33
C VAL A 214 -19.85 -0.63 19.05
N HIS A 215 -21.14 -0.52 19.39
CA HIS A 215 -22.14 -1.56 19.22
C HIS A 215 -23.29 -1.06 18.34
N ILE A 216 -24.01 -2.00 17.73
CA ILE A 216 -25.22 -1.67 16.97
C ILE A 216 -26.23 -1.03 17.89
N GLY A 217 -26.79 0.10 17.49
CA GLY A 217 -27.73 0.91 18.27
C GLY A 217 -27.08 2.02 19.11
N ASP A 218 -25.75 2.07 19.21
CA ASP A 218 -25.06 3.15 19.91
C ASP A 218 -25.36 4.48 19.26
N ARG A 219 -25.64 5.51 20.08
CA ARG A 219 -25.87 6.87 19.62
C ARG A 219 -24.57 7.53 19.22
N MET A 220 -24.59 8.19 18.07
CA MET A 220 -23.49 8.97 17.56
C MET A 220 -23.78 10.46 17.70
N PHE A 221 -22.82 11.19 18.24
CA PHE A 221 -22.94 12.66 18.37
C PHE A 221 -22.38 13.32 17.14
N GLU A 222 -23.19 14.18 16.54
CA GLU A 222 -22.77 15.04 15.44
C GLU A 222 -21.88 16.17 15.97
N ASN A 223 -20.64 16.24 15.47
CA ASN A 223 -19.73 17.37 15.72
C ASN A 223 -19.71 18.37 14.55
N GLY A 224 -20.26 17.98 13.42
CA GLY A 224 -20.40 18.77 12.20
C GLY A 224 -20.47 17.89 10.96
N ILE A 225 -21.35 18.25 10.04
CA ILE A 225 -21.49 17.63 8.72
C ILE A 225 -21.20 18.72 7.69
N THR A 226 -20.28 18.44 6.76
CA THR A 226 -19.90 19.35 5.67
C THR A 226 -20.14 18.69 4.32
N ALA A 227 -20.52 19.48 3.34
CA ALA A 227 -20.63 19.04 1.95
C ALA A 227 -19.64 19.82 1.09
N ASP A 228 -18.78 19.08 0.37
CA ASP A 228 -17.77 19.64 -0.53
C ASP A 228 -18.21 19.47 -1.99
N CYS A 229 -18.19 20.56 -2.76
CA CYS A 229 -18.42 20.52 -4.19
C CYS A 229 -17.12 20.19 -4.91
N LYS A 230 -17.08 19.06 -5.65
CA LYS A 230 -15.93 18.66 -6.46
C LYS A 230 -16.28 18.74 -7.94
N PHE A 231 -15.50 19.50 -8.68
CA PHE A 231 -15.60 19.58 -10.14
C PHE A 231 -14.60 18.64 -10.79
N THR A 232 -15.03 17.89 -11.80
CA THR A 232 -14.11 17.16 -12.66
C THR A 232 -13.51 18.12 -13.68
N SER A 233 -12.20 18.17 -13.78
CA SER A 233 -11.51 18.87 -14.88
C SER A 233 -11.11 17.86 -15.94
N ALA A 234 -11.10 18.30 -17.22
CA ALA A 234 -10.53 17.50 -18.29
C ALA A 234 -9.04 17.20 -17.98
N PRO A 235 -8.53 16.01 -18.35
CA PRO A 235 -7.10 15.74 -18.19
C PRO A 235 -6.30 16.80 -18.96
N SER A 236 -5.15 17.18 -18.39
CA SER A 236 -4.23 18.12 -19.05
C SER A 236 -3.84 17.56 -20.42
N ARG A 237 -3.89 18.41 -21.45
CA ARG A 237 -3.35 18.05 -22.76
C ARG A 237 -1.83 17.95 -22.68
N TYR A 238 -1.28 16.97 -23.39
CA TYR A 238 0.18 16.76 -23.55
C TYR A 238 0.83 17.96 -24.22
#